data_295b42e435af599e486492a2a7322af9
#
_entry.id   295b42e435af599e486492a2a7322af9
#
_cell.length_a   1.000
_cell.length_b   1.000
_cell.length_c   1.000
_cell.angle_alpha   90.00
_cell.angle_beta   90.00
_cell.angle_gamma   90.00
#
_symmetry.space_group_name_H-M   'P 1'
#
loop_
_entity.id
_entity.type
_entity.pdbx_description
1 polymer ?
#
loop_
_entity_poly.entity_id
_entity_poly.type
_entity_poly.pdbx_seq_one_letter_code
_entity_poly.pdbx_strand_id
1 'polypeptide(L)'
;KALDKDFKGNIMEPDTDETVAQTADEIIEATRDFILKELSKNLKGYDLEPFVANLLQAMGYRTILSPHGGDSGIDITAYKDELPPRIVVQVKSQDGDIKETTIQSLKGAMREGDYGLFVTLSNYTKNAQKYLDNTPIIRGINGTELVDLVLKYYDQLSVKYRKMIPLKMVYIPVPPEE
;
A
#
# COMPACT_ATOMS: atom_id res chain seq x y z
N LYS A 1 43.68 20.27 46.93
CA LYS A 1 42.32 20.10 47.46
C LYS A 1 41.42 19.60 46.37
N ALA A 2 41.03 18.37 46.60
CA ALA A 2 40.17 17.50 45.81
C ALA A 2 38.87 18.15 45.29
N LEU A 3 38.44 17.73 44.14
CA LEU A 3 37.07 17.48 43.80
C LEU A 3 37.01 16.37 42.75
N ASP A 4 37.04 15.17 43.31
CA ASP A 4 36.57 13.97 42.64
C ASP A 4 35.05 14.05 42.76
N LYS A 5 34.33 14.22 41.68
CA LYS A 5 32.90 14.00 41.61
C LYS A 5 32.66 12.83 40.68
N ASP A 6 32.32 11.74 41.31
CA ASP A 6 31.77 10.51 40.76
C ASP A 6 30.81 10.79 39.62
N PHE A 7 31.25 10.65 38.39
CA PHE A 7 30.38 10.48 37.23
C PHE A 7 29.96 9.01 37.22
N LYS A 8 28.94 8.66 38.01
CA LYS A 8 28.18 7.43 37.80
C LYS A 8 27.45 7.56 36.48
N GLY A 9 28.14 7.27 35.38
CA GLY A 9 27.49 6.98 34.12
C GLY A 9 26.55 5.80 34.33
N ASN A 10 25.26 6.04 34.08
CA ASN A 10 24.26 4.99 33.97
C ASN A 10 24.68 4.14 32.75
N ILE A 11 25.40 3.05 32.99
CA ILE A 11 25.70 2.05 31.96
C ILE A 11 24.34 1.42 31.67
N MET A 12 23.68 1.86 30.60
CA MET A 12 22.56 1.10 30.03
C MET A 12 23.11 -0.29 29.73
N GLU A 13 22.52 -1.31 30.38
CA GLU A 13 22.78 -2.69 29.98
C GLU A 13 22.54 -2.79 28.47
N PRO A 14 23.37 -3.50 27.72
CA PRO A 14 23.14 -3.66 26.28
C PRO A 14 21.77 -4.33 26.09
N ASP A 15 20.90 -3.67 25.33
CA ASP A 15 19.66 -4.28 24.88
C ASP A 15 19.99 -5.67 24.31
N THR A 16 19.27 -6.69 24.76
CA THR A 16 19.43 -8.02 24.20
C THR A 16 18.98 -7.99 22.73
N ASP A 17 19.56 -8.82 21.86
CA ASP A 17 19.20 -8.91 20.44
C ASP A 17 17.68 -9.09 20.25
N GLU A 18 17.04 -9.78 21.19
CA GLU A 18 15.59 -9.99 21.22
C GLU A 18 14.81 -8.68 21.45
N THR A 19 15.28 -7.80 22.35
CA THR A 19 14.67 -6.49 22.62
C THR A 19 14.79 -5.56 21.41
N VAL A 20 15.93 -5.58 20.72
CA VAL A 20 16.16 -4.78 19.50
C VAL A 20 15.25 -5.23 18.37
N ALA A 21 15.12 -6.53 18.15
CA ALA A 21 14.23 -7.09 17.13
C ALA A 21 12.76 -6.73 17.39
N GLN A 22 12.29 -6.87 18.62
CA GLN A 22 10.92 -6.52 19.03
C GLN A 22 10.64 -5.03 18.79
N THR A 23 11.57 -4.14 19.12
CA THR A 23 11.42 -2.69 18.89
C THR A 23 11.34 -2.36 17.39
N ALA A 24 12.11 -3.04 16.54
CA ALA A 24 12.06 -2.87 15.11
C ALA A 24 10.70 -3.24 14.53
N ASP A 25 10.16 -4.39 14.93
CA ASP A 25 8.84 -4.86 14.48
C ASP A 25 7.71 -3.92 14.92
N GLU A 26 7.76 -3.42 16.15
CA GLU A 26 6.80 -2.44 16.66
C GLU A 26 6.81 -1.13 15.81
N ILE A 27 7.99 -0.65 15.43
CA ILE A 27 8.12 0.54 14.58
C ILE A 27 7.56 0.28 13.19
N ILE A 28 7.82 -0.89 12.61
CA ILE A 28 7.31 -1.28 11.28
C ILE A 28 5.78 -1.33 11.30
N GLU A 29 5.19 -2.01 12.28
CA GLU A 29 3.73 -2.10 12.40
C GLU A 29 3.07 -0.74 12.68
N ALA A 30 3.62 0.07 13.57
CA ALA A 30 3.14 1.42 13.82
C ALA A 30 3.21 2.31 12.56
N THR A 31 4.24 2.12 11.73
CA THR A 31 4.38 2.84 10.46
C THR A 31 3.31 2.40 9.45
N ARG A 32 3.03 1.10 9.35
CA ARG A 32 1.96 0.55 8.50
C ARG A 32 0.59 1.08 8.90
N ASP A 33 0.28 1.04 10.19
CA ASP A 33 -0.97 1.56 10.74
C ASP A 33 -1.13 3.06 10.46
N PHE A 34 -0.05 3.84 10.64
CA PHE A 34 -0.04 5.26 10.32
C PHE A 34 -0.37 5.51 8.84
N ILE A 35 0.28 4.79 7.91
CA ILE A 35 0.05 4.94 6.47
C ILE A 35 -1.41 4.61 6.15
N LEU A 36 -1.93 3.47 6.60
CA LEU A 36 -3.30 3.06 6.33
C LEU A 36 -4.31 4.08 6.85
N LYS A 37 -4.07 4.61 8.05
CA LYS A 37 -4.89 5.67 8.67
C LYS A 37 -4.88 6.95 7.85
N GLU A 38 -3.70 7.41 7.40
CA GLU A 38 -3.60 8.63 6.58
C GLU A 38 -4.25 8.46 5.22
N LEU A 39 -4.10 7.29 4.57
CA LEU A 39 -4.80 6.97 3.32
C LEU A 39 -6.32 7.00 3.53
N SER A 40 -6.83 6.30 4.56
CA SER A 40 -8.27 6.22 4.86
C SER A 40 -8.88 7.58 5.25
N LYS A 41 -8.10 8.44 5.89
CA LYS A 41 -8.54 9.77 6.31
C LYS A 41 -8.60 10.76 5.14
N ASN A 42 -7.58 10.74 4.28
CA ASN A 42 -7.37 11.78 3.27
C ASN A 42 -7.87 11.39 1.87
N LEU A 43 -8.07 10.09 1.60
CA LEU A 43 -8.43 9.59 0.27
C LEU A 43 -9.79 8.89 0.31
N LYS A 44 -10.84 9.68 0.54
CA LYS A 44 -12.23 9.18 0.52
C LYS A 44 -12.83 9.32 -0.88
N GLY A 45 -13.72 8.38 -1.21
CA GLY A 45 -14.43 8.41 -2.48
C GLY A 45 -13.46 8.34 -3.67
N TYR A 46 -13.60 9.28 -4.57
CA TYR A 46 -12.80 9.35 -5.80
C TYR A 46 -11.34 9.78 -5.61
N ASP A 47 -10.95 10.29 -4.44
CA ASP A 47 -9.57 10.76 -4.20
C ASP A 47 -8.56 9.60 -4.15
N LEU A 48 -9.01 8.37 -3.89
CA LEU A 48 -8.16 7.18 -3.90
C LEU A 48 -7.71 6.80 -5.32
N GLU A 49 -8.53 7.06 -6.35
CA GLU A 49 -8.22 6.71 -7.74
C GLU A 49 -6.95 7.41 -8.24
N PRO A 50 -6.80 8.76 -8.16
CA PRO A 50 -5.57 9.42 -8.58
C PRO A 50 -4.35 9.06 -7.72
N PHE A 51 -4.54 8.67 -6.47
CA PHE A 51 -3.46 8.13 -5.65
C PHE A 51 -2.97 6.79 -6.18
N VAL A 52 -3.88 5.85 -6.47
CA VAL A 52 -3.54 4.54 -7.05
C VAL A 52 -2.89 4.72 -8.42
N ALA A 53 -3.37 5.65 -9.26
CA ALA A 53 -2.74 5.98 -10.53
C ALA A 53 -1.28 6.46 -10.33
N ASN A 54 -1.03 7.33 -9.34
CA ASN A 54 0.32 7.80 -9.03
C ASN A 54 1.23 6.68 -8.48
N LEU A 55 0.69 5.78 -7.67
CA LEU A 55 1.43 4.60 -7.21
C LEU A 55 1.83 3.69 -8.38
N LEU A 56 0.90 3.43 -9.30
CA LEU A 56 1.21 2.67 -10.51
C LEU A 56 2.26 3.36 -11.39
N GLN A 57 2.23 4.70 -11.47
CA GLN A 57 3.30 5.47 -12.16
C GLN A 57 4.64 5.31 -11.45
N ALA A 58 4.68 5.34 -10.12
CA ALA A 58 5.87 5.07 -9.33
C ALA A 58 6.42 3.65 -9.57
N MET A 59 5.55 2.68 -9.88
CA MET A 59 5.89 1.31 -10.26
C MET A 59 6.32 1.18 -11.74
N GLY A 60 6.32 2.27 -12.50
CA GLY A 60 6.74 2.31 -13.91
C GLY A 60 5.63 2.05 -14.92
N TYR A 61 4.37 2.17 -14.53
CA TYR A 61 3.23 2.10 -15.44
C TYR A 61 2.84 3.48 -15.96
N ARG A 62 2.40 3.56 -17.21
CA ARG A 62 1.67 4.72 -17.71
C ARG A 62 0.20 4.55 -17.38
N THR A 63 -0.44 5.56 -16.80
CA THR A 63 -1.83 5.48 -16.34
C THR A 63 -2.70 6.52 -17.00
N ILE A 64 -3.97 6.18 -17.23
CA ILE A 64 -5.03 7.04 -17.72
C ILE A 64 -6.20 6.90 -16.77
N LEU A 65 -6.58 8.00 -16.11
CA LEU A 65 -7.78 8.06 -15.26
C LEU A 65 -9.02 8.12 -16.14
N SER A 66 -10.04 7.35 -15.79
CA SER A 66 -11.35 7.45 -16.43
C SER A 66 -12.07 8.72 -15.95
N PRO A 67 -12.91 9.35 -16.77
CA PRO A 67 -13.78 10.44 -16.32
C PRO A 67 -14.74 9.92 -15.24
N HIS A 68 -14.98 10.74 -14.21
CA HIS A 68 -15.94 10.40 -13.17
C HIS A 68 -17.33 10.20 -13.77
N GLY A 69 -18.01 9.14 -13.32
CA GLY A 69 -19.36 8.80 -13.80
C GLY A 69 -19.41 7.98 -15.09
N GLY A 70 -18.28 7.43 -15.53
CA GLY A 70 -18.25 6.44 -16.61
C GLY A 70 -18.92 5.13 -16.17
N ASP A 71 -19.86 4.62 -16.97
CA ASP A 71 -20.69 3.44 -16.68
C ASP A 71 -19.90 2.11 -16.69
N SER A 72 -18.61 2.14 -16.95
CA SER A 72 -17.80 0.92 -17.19
C SER A 72 -17.25 0.26 -15.93
N GLY A 73 -17.27 0.92 -14.76
CA GLY A 73 -16.66 0.41 -13.53
C GLY A 73 -15.13 0.28 -13.60
N ILE A 74 -14.49 0.92 -14.59
CA ILE A 74 -13.04 1.01 -14.73
C ILE A 74 -12.60 2.43 -14.36
N ASP A 75 -11.83 2.56 -13.30
CA ASP A 75 -11.40 3.86 -12.79
C ASP A 75 -10.05 4.31 -13.39
N ILE A 76 -9.16 3.34 -13.69
CA ILE A 76 -7.84 3.61 -14.27
C ILE A 76 -7.56 2.57 -15.36
N THR A 77 -6.93 3.01 -16.44
CA THR A 77 -6.29 2.11 -17.41
C THR A 77 -4.78 2.28 -17.31
N ALA A 78 -4.04 1.18 -17.19
CA ALA A 78 -2.59 1.19 -17.04
C ALA A 78 -1.91 0.31 -18.10
N TYR A 79 -0.71 0.73 -18.51
CA TYR A 79 0.16 0.04 -19.45
C TYR A 79 1.58 0.06 -18.92
N LYS A 80 2.31 -1.05 -19.01
CA LYS A 80 3.71 -1.05 -18.62
C LYS A 80 4.59 -0.42 -19.70
N ASP A 81 4.31 -0.75 -20.94
CA ASP A 81 5.00 -0.23 -22.13
C ASP A 81 3.94 0.18 -23.17
N GLU A 82 4.33 0.42 -24.41
CA GLU A 82 3.41 0.70 -25.50
C GLU A 82 2.66 -0.57 -25.99
N LEU A 83 3.00 -1.74 -25.44
CA LEU A 83 2.48 -3.04 -25.85
C LEU A 83 1.47 -3.61 -24.84
N PRO A 84 0.58 -4.54 -25.27
CA PRO A 84 -0.29 -5.28 -24.38
C PRO A 84 0.51 -6.07 -23.31
N PRO A 85 -0.09 -6.43 -22.17
CA PRO A 85 -1.52 -6.30 -21.92
C PRO A 85 -1.95 -4.93 -21.40
N ARG A 86 -3.20 -4.57 -21.65
CA ARG A 86 -3.88 -3.48 -20.97
C ARG A 86 -4.30 -3.96 -19.57
N ILE A 87 -4.02 -3.14 -18.56
CA ILE A 87 -4.47 -3.40 -17.18
C ILE A 87 -5.60 -2.43 -16.88
N VAL A 88 -6.76 -2.95 -16.54
CA VAL A 88 -7.92 -2.16 -16.11
C VAL A 88 -8.04 -2.25 -14.59
N VAL A 89 -8.20 -1.10 -13.95
CA VAL A 89 -8.15 -0.98 -12.49
C VAL A 89 -9.49 -0.46 -11.99
N GLN A 90 -10.02 -1.12 -10.97
CA GLN A 90 -11.13 -0.64 -10.17
C GLN A 90 -10.66 -0.35 -8.75
N VAL A 91 -11.06 0.80 -8.21
CA VAL A 91 -10.64 1.29 -6.90
C VAL A 91 -11.87 1.47 -6.01
N LYS A 92 -11.82 0.96 -4.78
CA LYS A 92 -12.90 1.11 -3.79
C LYS A 92 -12.34 1.58 -2.45
N SER A 93 -12.80 2.76 -2.01
CA SER A 93 -12.45 3.37 -0.71
C SER A 93 -13.50 3.15 0.36
N GLN A 94 -14.40 2.15 0.18
CA GLN A 94 -15.49 1.87 1.12
C GLN A 94 -14.97 1.32 2.46
N ASP A 95 -15.72 1.62 3.52
CA ASP A 95 -15.57 0.97 4.81
C ASP A 95 -16.25 -0.41 4.75
N GLY A 96 -15.52 -1.46 5.09
CA GLY A 96 -16.00 -2.84 5.08
C GLY A 96 -15.51 -3.68 3.91
N ASP A 97 -15.54 -4.99 4.12
CA ASP A 97 -14.94 -5.97 3.23
C ASP A 97 -15.59 -6.00 1.84
N ILE A 98 -14.76 -6.13 0.83
CA ILE A 98 -15.19 -6.25 -0.57
C ILE A 98 -15.81 -7.63 -0.81
N LYS A 99 -16.99 -7.63 -1.40
CA LYS A 99 -17.73 -8.85 -1.76
C LYS A 99 -17.31 -9.36 -3.14
N GLU A 100 -17.46 -10.65 -3.36
CA GLU A 100 -17.18 -11.31 -4.64
C GLU A 100 -17.90 -10.63 -5.82
N THR A 101 -19.18 -10.28 -5.65
CA THR A 101 -19.99 -9.62 -6.71
C THR A 101 -19.38 -8.30 -7.18
N THR A 102 -18.67 -7.58 -6.31
CA THR A 102 -18.00 -6.34 -6.67
C THR A 102 -16.79 -6.59 -7.59
N ILE A 103 -16.04 -7.67 -7.36
CA ILE A 103 -14.92 -8.06 -8.22
C ILE A 103 -15.43 -8.61 -9.56
N GLN A 104 -16.56 -9.34 -9.53
CA GLN A 104 -17.20 -9.85 -10.74
C GLN A 104 -17.64 -8.71 -11.68
N SER A 105 -18.01 -7.55 -11.15
CA SER A 105 -18.33 -6.38 -12.00
C SER A 105 -17.13 -5.87 -12.75
N LEU A 106 -15.93 -5.85 -12.15
CA LEU A 106 -14.68 -5.56 -12.87
C LEU A 106 -14.44 -6.60 -13.99
N LYS A 107 -14.62 -7.89 -13.69
CA LYS A 107 -14.48 -8.96 -14.68
C LYS A 107 -15.42 -8.76 -15.88
N GLY A 108 -16.66 -8.32 -15.62
CA GLY A 108 -17.64 -8.02 -16.67
C GLY A 108 -17.29 -6.82 -17.55
N ALA A 109 -16.52 -5.87 -17.01
CA ALA A 109 -16.05 -4.68 -17.75
C ALA A 109 -14.76 -4.92 -18.56
N MET A 110 -14.04 -6.02 -18.30
CA MET A 110 -12.81 -6.38 -18.99
C MET A 110 -13.11 -6.88 -20.42
N ARG A 111 -12.22 -6.54 -21.34
CA ARG A 111 -12.19 -7.08 -22.71
C ARG A 111 -11.30 -8.31 -22.78
N GLU A 112 -11.41 -9.06 -23.86
CA GLU A 112 -10.47 -10.15 -24.12
C GLU A 112 -9.02 -9.63 -24.19
N GLY A 113 -8.10 -10.31 -23.49
CA GLY A 113 -6.70 -9.90 -23.38
C GLY A 113 -6.40 -8.87 -22.27
N ASP A 114 -7.41 -8.33 -21.57
CA ASP A 114 -7.19 -7.44 -20.42
C ASP A 114 -6.74 -8.23 -19.18
N TYR A 115 -5.95 -7.56 -18.33
CA TYR A 115 -5.75 -7.94 -16.94
C TYR A 115 -6.49 -6.96 -16.03
N GLY A 116 -7.08 -7.49 -14.95
CA GLY A 116 -7.77 -6.71 -13.94
C GLY A 116 -6.91 -6.46 -12.72
N LEU A 117 -7.02 -5.27 -12.15
CA LEU A 117 -6.49 -4.91 -10.85
C LEU A 117 -7.61 -4.33 -10.00
N PHE A 118 -7.91 -4.96 -8.86
CA PHE A 118 -8.87 -4.44 -7.92
C PHE A 118 -8.16 -3.93 -6.67
N VAL A 119 -8.31 -2.64 -6.33
CA VAL A 119 -7.61 -2.01 -5.21
C VAL A 119 -8.60 -1.50 -4.17
N THR A 120 -8.34 -1.78 -2.90
CA THR A 120 -9.17 -1.30 -1.79
C THR A 120 -8.31 -0.96 -0.57
N LEU A 121 -8.82 -0.09 0.31
CA LEU A 121 -8.25 0.18 1.64
C LEU A 121 -8.73 -0.83 2.69
N SER A 122 -9.81 -1.58 2.41
CA SER A 122 -10.36 -2.61 3.27
C SER A 122 -9.82 -4.01 2.91
N ASN A 123 -10.48 -5.04 3.40
CA ASN A 123 -10.16 -6.44 3.09
C ASN A 123 -11.13 -7.05 2.08
N TYR A 124 -10.87 -8.28 1.69
CA TYR A 124 -11.78 -9.10 0.88
C TYR A 124 -12.50 -10.09 1.79
N THR A 125 -13.80 -10.31 1.54
CA THR A 125 -14.52 -11.44 2.16
C THR A 125 -13.85 -12.76 1.73
N LYS A 126 -14.08 -13.83 2.50
CA LYS A 126 -13.53 -15.17 2.16
C LYS A 126 -13.93 -15.62 0.74
N ASN A 127 -15.17 -15.32 0.32
CA ASN A 127 -15.65 -15.67 -1.02
C ASN A 127 -14.98 -14.81 -2.09
N ALA A 128 -14.79 -13.52 -1.83
CA ALA A 128 -14.07 -12.62 -2.72
C ALA A 128 -12.60 -13.04 -2.90
N GLN A 129 -11.92 -13.40 -1.82
CA GLN A 129 -10.55 -13.91 -1.87
C GLN A 129 -10.48 -15.21 -2.70
N LYS A 130 -11.37 -16.17 -2.42
CA LYS A 130 -11.45 -17.42 -3.19
C LYS A 130 -11.71 -17.17 -4.68
N TYR A 131 -12.54 -16.17 -5.00
CA TYR A 131 -12.80 -15.78 -6.40
C TYR A 131 -11.53 -15.24 -7.07
N LEU A 132 -10.77 -14.36 -6.39
CA LEU A 132 -9.50 -13.84 -6.87
C LEU A 132 -8.48 -14.97 -7.10
N ASP A 133 -8.34 -15.89 -6.14
CA ASP A 133 -7.43 -17.04 -6.22
C ASP A 133 -7.74 -17.95 -7.44
N ASN A 134 -9.01 -18.05 -7.81
CA ASN A 134 -9.47 -18.82 -8.97
C ASN A 134 -9.54 -18.03 -10.29
N THR A 135 -9.20 -16.73 -10.25
CA THR A 135 -9.29 -15.85 -11.43
C THR A 135 -7.94 -15.16 -11.68
N PRO A 136 -6.93 -15.87 -12.19
CA PRO A 136 -5.53 -15.39 -12.23
C PRO A 136 -5.32 -14.15 -13.09
N ILE A 137 -6.29 -13.79 -13.94
CA ILE A 137 -6.24 -12.56 -14.73
C ILE A 137 -6.67 -11.31 -13.94
N ILE A 138 -7.14 -11.48 -12.68
CA ILE A 138 -7.49 -10.37 -11.79
C ILE A 138 -6.63 -10.46 -10.53
N ARG A 139 -5.88 -9.42 -10.24
CA ARG A 139 -5.13 -9.26 -8.99
C ARG A 139 -5.94 -8.37 -8.04
N GLY A 140 -6.13 -8.82 -6.80
CA GLY A 140 -6.61 -7.98 -5.70
C GLY A 140 -5.43 -7.37 -4.94
N ILE A 141 -5.59 -6.12 -4.50
CA ILE A 141 -4.68 -5.43 -3.56
C ILE A 141 -5.55 -4.89 -2.44
N ASN A 142 -5.42 -5.45 -1.24
CA ASN A 142 -6.10 -4.98 -0.04
C ASN A 142 -5.32 -3.84 0.65
N GLY A 143 -5.86 -3.32 1.76
CA GLY A 143 -5.24 -2.21 2.48
C GLY A 143 -3.81 -2.49 2.97
N THR A 144 -3.53 -3.69 3.44
CA THR A 144 -2.20 -4.11 3.91
C THR A 144 -1.21 -4.18 2.74
N GLU A 145 -1.58 -4.84 1.66
CA GLU A 145 -0.75 -4.94 0.44
C GLU A 145 -0.53 -3.56 -0.19
N LEU A 146 -1.53 -2.67 -0.14
CA LEU A 146 -1.39 -1.29 -0.63
C LEU A 146 -0.35 -0.52 0.19
N VAL A 147 -0.36 -0.65 1.51
CA VAL A 147 0.64 -0.05 2.40
C VAL A 147 2.04 -0.56 2.10
N ASP A 148 2.21 -1.86 1.88
CA ASP A 148 3.50 -2.45 1.50
C ASP A 148 4.03 -1.88 0.17
N LEU A 149 3.15 -1.69 -0.81
CA LEU A 149 3.51 -1.04 -2.08
C LEU A 149 3.86 0.45 -1.89
N VAL A 150 3.14 1.16 -1.03
CA VAL A 150 3.46 2.56 -0.68
C VAL A 150 4.85 2.67 -0.07
N LEU A 151 5.19 1.81 0.89
CA LEU A 151 6.52 1.78 1.51
C LEU A 151 7.60 1.47 0.47
N LYS A 152 7.38 0.47 -0.38
CA LYS A 152 8.34 0.05 -1.40
C LYS A 152 8.64 1.13 -2.43
N TYR A 153 7.65 1.92 -2.82
CA TYR A 153 7.76 2.93 -3.88
C TYR A 153 7.65 4.37 -3.35
N TYR A 154 7.83 4.57 -2.03
CA TYR A 154 7.60 5.85 -1.37
C TYR A 154 8.38 7.02 -2.01
N ASP A 155 9.65 6.82 -2.31
CA ASP A 155 10.51 7.86 -2.86
C ASP A 155 10.13 8.27 -4.29
N GLN A 156 9.44 7.39 -5.03
CA GLN A 156 8.94 7.64 -6.38
C GLN A 156 7.53 8.26 -6.40
N LEU A 157 6.84 8.30 -5.26
CA LEU A 157 5.55 8.98 -5.17
C LEU A 157 5.71 10.49 -5.41
N SER A 158 4.68 11.11 -5.97
CA SER A 158 4.67 12.56 -6.15
C SER A 158 4.78 13.30 -4.81
N VAL A 159 5.32 14.52 -4.85
CA VAL A 159 5.50 15.36 -3.64
C VAL A 159 4.19 15.57 -2.89
N LYS A 160 3.06 15.65 -3.59
CA LYS A 160 1.72 15.76 -3.00
C LYS A 160 1.46 14.62 -2.01
N TYR A 161 1.69 13.37 -2.43
CA TYR A 161 1.39 12.20 -1.61
C TYR A 161 2.45 11.94 -0.54
N ARG A 162 3.72 12.25 -0.80
CA ARG A 162 4.75 12.21 0.25
C ARG A 162 4.52 13.23 1.36
N LYS A 163 3.94 14.40 1.05
CA LYS A 163 3.52 15.37 2.07
C LYS A 163 2.29 14.92 2.84
N MET A 164 1.39 14.18 2.20
CA MET A 164 0.19 13.62 2.84
C MET A 164 0.54 12.49 3.80
N ILE A 165 1.55 11.68 3.47
CA ILE A 165 2.07 10.57 4.28
C ILE A 165 3.53 10.90 4.62
N PRO A 166 3.80 11.80 5.59
CA PRO A 166 5.16 12.26 5.87
C PRO A 166 5.95 11.16 6.60
N LEU A 167 6.85 10.49 5.88
CA LEU A 167 7.76 9.48 6.42
C LEU A 167 9.21 9.96 6.33
N LYS A 168 10.02 9.43 7.24
CA LYS A 168 11.47 9.58 7.24
C LYS A 168 12.13 8.21 7.24
N MET A 169 13.07 7.99 6.32
CA MET A 169 13.85 6.77 6.32
C MET A 169 14.86 6.80 7.48
N VAL A 170 14.94 5.70 8.22
CA VAL A 170 15.91 5.47 9.29
C VAL A 170 16.46 4.06 9.20
N TYR A 171 17.70 3.86 9.62
CA TYR A 171 18.29 2.52 9.78
C TYR A 171 17.97 2.00 11.18
N ILE A 172 17.41 0.83 11.26
CA ILE A 172 17.08 0.15 12.52
C ILE A 172 18.08 -1.00 12.67
N PRO A 173 18.77 -1.15 13.82
CA PRO A 173 19.60 -2.31 14.08
C PRO A 173 18.74 -3.59 14.04
N VAL A 174 19.27 -4.64 13.46
CA VAL A 174 18.68 -5.98 13.47
C VAL A 174 19.70 -6.97 14.02
N PRO A 175 19.29 -8.05 14.69
CA PRO A 175 20.19 -9.12 15.10
C PRO A 175 20.92 -9.68 13.86
N PRO A 176 22.19 -10.14 14.00
CA PRO A 176 22.86 -10.84 12.92
C PRO A 176 22.09 -12.11 12.54
N GLU A 177 21.95 -12.35 11.25
CA GLU A 177 21.40 -13.63 10.75
C GLU A 177 22.41 -14.74 11.07
N GLU A 178 21.94 -15.87 11.65
CA GLU A 178 22.75 -17.06 11.95
C GLU A 178 23.15 -17.81 10.67
#